data_4e4737a221457747d72547386444f47b
#
_entry.id   4e4737a221457747d72547386444f47b
#
_cell.length_a   1.000
_cell.length_b   1.000
_cell.length_c   1.000
_cell.angle_alpha   90.00
_cell.angle_beta   90.00
_cell.angle_gamma   90.00
#
_symmetry.space_group_name_H-M   'P 1'
#
loop_
_entity.id
_entity.type
_entity.pdbx_description
1 polymer ?
#
loop_
_entity_poly.entity_id
_entity_poly.type
_entity_poly.pdbx_seq_one_letter_code
_entity_poly.pdbx_strand_id
1 'polypeptide(L)'
;MEGQEQSVSDPDGRRVVFDAGSHLRLAEGRRSWLLDHVETILSTVALPDYREDDPRPGRERFYRQHALEPERWMRVVVDFNDVPGWVVTVLIQDDDPRPRVQ
;
A
#
# COMPACT_ATOMS: atom_id res chain seq x y z
N MET A 1 2.21 24.02 4.84
CA MET A 1 2.57 23.49 4.11
C MET A 1 1.94 22.41 3.74
N GLU A 2 1.60 22.06 3.06
CA GLU A 2 0.92 21.13 2.65
C GLU A 2 1.77 20.15 2.16
N GLY A 3 1.49 19.17 1.55
CA GLY A 3 2.41 18.27 0.95
C GLY A 3 2.64 16.98 1.70
N GLN A 4 1.98 16.81 2.82
CA GLN A 4 2.09 15.57 3.53
C GLN A 4 1.09 14.55 3.01
N GLU A 5 0.00 14.99 2.40
CA GLU A 5 -1.04 14.11 1.96
C GLU A 5 -1.02 13.95 0.46
N GLN A 6 -0.98 12.72 -0.01
CA GLN A 6 -1.04 12.42 -1.43
C GLN A 6 -2.07 11.35 -1.65
N SER A 7 -2.66 11.29 -2.83
CA SER A 7 -3.73 10.33 -3.07
C SER A 7 -3.67 9.76 -4.47
N VAL A 8 -4.37 8.64 -4.65
CA VAL A 8 -4.46 7.95 -5.92
C VAL A 8 -5.79 7.22 -5.92
N SER A 9 -6.28 6.84 -7.09
CA SER A 9 -7.47 6.00 -7.19
C SER A 9 -7.02 4.56 -7.39
N ASP A 10 -7.69 3.63 -6.69
CA ASP A 10 -7.43 2.22 -6.90
C ASP A 10 -8.16 1.76 -8.18
N PRO A 11 -8.02 0.49 -8.59
CA PRO A 11 -8.66 0.04 -9.82
C PRO A 11 -10.18 0.13 -9.80
N ASP A 12 -10.79 0.18 -8.64
CA ASP A 12 -12.24 0.30 -8.52
C ASP A 12 -12.68 1.76 -8.46
N GLY A 13 -11.76 2.69 -8.56
CA GLY A 13 -12.08 4.10 -8.55
C GLY A 13 -12.19 4.71 -7.17
N ARG A 14 -11.82 3.98 -6.12
CA ARG A 14 -11.87 4.52 -4.76
C ARG A 14 -10.63 5.36 -4.49
N ARG A 15 -10.83 6.48 -3.82
CA ARG A 15 -9.71 7.35 -3.49
C ARG A 15 -8.95 6.78 -2.29
N VAL A 16 -7.63 6.70 -2.41
CA VAL A 16 -6.77 6.19 -1.35
C VAL A 16 -5.72 7.25 -1.05
N VAL A 17 -5.53 7.54 0.23
CA VAL A 17 -4.64 8.59 0.68
C VAL A 17 -3.46 7.99 1.43
N PHE A 18 -2.28 8.51 1.15
CA PHE A 18 -1.08 8.25 1.92
C PHE A 18 -0.75 9.53 2.68
N ASP A 19 -0.79 9.46 4.00
CA ASP A 19 -0.44 10.60 4.83
C ASP A 19 0.62 10.16 5.81
N ALA A 20 1.85 10.54 5.55
CA ALA A 20 2.97 10.13 6.37
C ALA A 20 2.88 10.66 7.79
N GLY A 21 2.06 11.66 8.02
CA GLY A 21 1.99 12.30 9.34
C GLY A 21 1.03 11.67 10.30
N SER A 22 0.06 10.87 9.86
CA SER A 22 -0.99 10.50 10.78
C SER A 22 -1.50 9.07 10.77
N HIS A 23 -1.67 8.44 9.66
CA HIS A 23 -2.38 7.16 9.67
C HIS A 23 -1.52 5.92 9.54
N LEU A 24 -0.23 6.10 9.35
CA LEU A 24 0.65 4.96 9.22
C LEU A 24 1.09 4.47 10.58
N ARG A 25 0.86 3.19 10.84
CA ARG A 25 1.33 2.60 12.08
C ARG A 25 2.62 1.90 11.79
N LEU A 26 3.68 2.64 11.69
CA LEU A 26 4.94 2.08 11.29
C LEU A 26 5.91 2.05 12.43
N ALA A 27 6.79 1.09 12.41
CA ALA A 27 7.90 1.10 13.33
C ALA A 27 8.70 2.36 13.09
N GLU A 28 9.13 2.95 14.17
CA GLU A 28 10.00 4.10 14.04
C GLU A 28 11.23 3.70 13.28
N GLY A 29 11.78 4.59 12.54
CA GLY A 29 12.93 4.29 11.71
C GLY A 29 12.58 3.95 10.29
N ARG A 30 11.30 3.63 10.01
CA ARG A 30 10.90 3.34 8.64
C ARG A 30 10.23 4.51 7.95
N ARG A 31 10.01 5.59 8.70
CA ARG A 31 9.29 6.71 8.14
C ARG A 31 10.00 7.36 6.96
N SER A 32 11.32 7.57 7.09
CA SER A 32 12.03 8.18 5.99
C SER A 32 12.10 7.27 4.78
N TRP A 33 12.22 5.95 5.00
CA TRP A 33 12.18 5.01 3.90
C TRP A 33 10.87 5.14 3.12
N LEU A 34 9.76 5.25 3.85
CA LEU A 34 8.47 5.37 3.20
C LEU A 34 8.33 6.68 2.43
N LEU A 35 8.85 7.76 3.00
CA LEU A 35 8.78 9.05 2.33
C LEU A 35 9.59 9.05 1.04
N ASP A 36 10.65 8.24 0.98
CA ASP A 36 11.45 8.14 -0.22
C ASP A 36 10.76 7.33 -1.33
N HIS A 37 9.71 6.59 -0.99
CA HIS A 37 9.08 5.68 -1.95
C HIS A 37 7.58 5.91 -2.10
N VAL A 38 7.12 7.12 -1.84
CA VAL A 38 5.69 7.43 -1.89
C VAL A 38 5.09 7.11 -3.26
N GLU A 39 5.80 7.47 -4.33
CA GLU A 39 5.26 7.22 -5.66
C GLU A 39 5.10 5.73 -5.93
N THR A 40 6.05 4.93 -5.48
CA THR A 40 5.97 3.48 -5.66
C THR A 40 4.82 2.90 -4.85
N ILE A 41 4.63 3.40 -3.64
CA ILE A 41 3.53 2.96 -2.77
C ILE A 41 2.19 3.27 -3.44
N LEU A 42 2.02 4.49 -3.93
CA LEU A 42 0.77 4.87 -4.55
C LEU A 42 0.54 4.14 -5.86
N SER A 43 1.59 3.90 -6.65
CA SER A 43 1.41 3.16 -7.89
C SER A 43 1.06 1.70 -7.62
N THR A 44 1.48 1.15 -6.49
CA THR A 44 1.10 -0.21 -6.11
C THR A 44 -0.41 -0.29 -5.87
N VAL A 45 -0.99 0.75 -5.30
CA VAL A 45 -2.43 0.80 -5.10
C VAL A 45 -3.16 1.03 -6.42
N ALA A 46 -2.62 1.91 -7.27
CA ALA A 46 -3.29 2.25 -8.52
C ALA A 46 -3.22 1.13 -9.56
N LEU A 47 -2.10 0.42 -9.60
CA LEU A 47 -1.84 -0.59 -10.63
C LEU A 47 -1.25 -1.85 -9.99
N PRO A 48 -2.01 -2.52 -9.14
CA PRO A 48 -1.47 -3.71 -8.46
C PRO A 48 -1.37 -4.89 -9.40
N ASP A 49 -0.43 -5.78 -9.12
CA ASP A 49 -0.35 -7.05 -9.83
C ASP A 49 -1.29 -8.06 -9.19
N TYR A 50 -1.64 -7.86 -7.92
CA TYR A 50 -2.52 -8.78 -7.22
C TYR A 50 -3.17 -8.04 -6.05
N ARG A 51 -4.40 -8.42 -5.71
CA ARG A 51 -5.16 -7.83 -4.61
C ARG A 51 -5.82 -8.94 -3.82
N GLU A 52 -6.00 -8.73 -2.52
CA GLU A 52 -6.76 -9.66 -1.68
C GLU A 52 -7.27 -8.91 -0.47
N ASP A 53 -8.25 -9.49 0.21
CA ASP A 53 -8.73 -8.91 1.46
C ASP A 53 -7.69 -9.12 2.53
N ASP A 54 -7.57 -8.16 3.44
CA ASP A 54 -6.76 -8.33 4.63
C ASP A 54 -7.58 -9.10 5.66
N PRO A 55 -6.96 -9.82 6.59
CA PRO A 55 -7.73 -10.47 7.65
C PRO A 55 -8.54 -9.50 8.51
N ARG A 56 -8.13 -8.25 8.61
CA ARG A 56 -8.89 -7.27 9.38
C ARG A 56 -10.04 -6.73 8.53
N PRO A 57 -11.24 -6.62 9.10
CA PRO A 57 -12.39 -6.18 8.31
C PRO A 57 -12.19 -4.78 7.73
N GLY A 58 -12.60 -4.60 6.49
CA GLY A 58 -12.54 -3.31 5.83
C GLY A 58 -11.18 -2.95 5.27
N ARG A 59 -10.20 -3.83 5.38
CA ARG A 59 -8.88 -3.57 4.84
C ARG A 59 -8.59 -4.48 3.67
N GLU A 60 -7.82 -3.96 2.72
CA GLU A 60 -7.43 -4.72 1.54
C GLU A 60 -5.95 -4.60 1.33
N ARG A 61 -5.36 -5.62 0.72
CA ARG A 61 -3.95 -5.66 0.41
C ARG A 61 -3.75 -5.51 -1.08
N PHE A 62 -2.82 -4.62 -1.45
CA PHE A 62 -2.45 -4.40 -2.84
C PHE A 62 -0.99 -4.78 -2.98
N TYR A 63 -0.67 -5.56 -3.99
CA TYR A 63 0.68 -6.10 -4.17
C TYR A 63 1.21 -5.75 -5.54
N ARG A 64 2.51 -5.46 -5.59
CA ARG A 64 3.17 -5.27 -6.87
C ARG A 64 4.55 -5.89 -6.80
N GLN A 65 4.87 -6.73 -7.79
CA GLN A 65 6.17 -7.39 -7.85
C GLN A 65 7.18 -6.47 -8.52
N HIS A 66 8.42 -6.60 -8.14
CA HIS A 66 9.53 -5.81 -8.71
C HIS A 66 9.35 -4.31 -8.50
N ALA A 67 8.55 -3.91 -7.52
CA ALA A 67 8.27 -2.48 -7.33
C ALA A 67 9.51 -1.73 -6.89
N LEU A 68 10.29 -2.30 -5.99
CA LEU A 68 11.53 -1.70 -5.53
C LEU A 68 12.72 -2.59 -5.82
N GLU A 69 12.58 -3.88 -5.62
CA GLU A 69 13.67 -4.83 -5.79
C GLU A 69 13.19 -5.97 -6.67
N PRO A 70 14.07 -6.52 -7.52
CA PRO A 70 13.67 -7.63 -8.37
C PRO A 70 13.17 -8.81 -7.55
N GLU A 71 12.12 -9.44 -8.03
CA GLU A 71 11.57 -10.66 -7.44
C GLU A 71 11.02 -10.50 -6.03
N ARG A 72 10.86 -9.29 -5.56
CA ARG A 72 10.24 -9.05 -4.27
C ARG A 72 8.94 -8.29 -4.48
N TRP A 73 8.05 -8.46 -3.53
CA TRP A 73 6.71 -7.87 -3.62
C TRP A 73 6.56 -6.74 -2.62
N MET A 74 5.98 -5.64 -3.06
CA MET A 74 5.55 -4.60 -2.14
C MET A 74 4.10 -4.87 -1.78
N ARG A 75 3.81 -4.89 -0.49
CA ARG A 75 2.44 -5.04 -0.01
C ARG A 75 2.01 -3.74 0.65
N VAL A 76 0.91 -3.19 0.16
CA VAL A 76 0.34 -1.97 0.72
C VAL A 76 -1.03 -2.32 1.26
N VAL A 77 -1.25 -2.08 2.55
CA VAL A 77 -2.55 -2.36 3.17
C VAL A 77 -3.30 -1.05 3.29
N VAL A 78 -4.53 -1.04 2.82
CA VAL A 78 -5.38 0.14 2.81
C VAL A 78 -6.61 -0.13 3.66
N ASP A 79 -6.94 0.81 4.51
CA ASP A 79 -8.14 0.74 5.34
C ASP A 79 -9.26 1.50 4.64
N PHE A 80 -10.33 0.78 4.28
CA PHE A 80 -11.48 1.36 3.60
C PHE A 80 -12.68 1.49 4.52
N ASN A 81 -12.49 1.43 5.84
CA ASN A 81 -13.61 1.62 6.75
C ASN A 81 -14.14 3.04 6.70
N ASP A 82 -13.32 3.96 6.20
CA ASP A 82 -13.73 5.34 6.01
C ASP A 82 -13.53 5.72 4.54
N VAL A 83 -14.04 6.86 4.15
CA VAL A 83 -13.86 7.41 2.82
C VAL A 83 -13.17 8.75 2.99
N PRO A 84 -12.01 8.95 2.40
CA PRO A 84 -11.28 8.03 1.51
C PRO A 84 -10.61 6.91 2.27
N GLY A 85 -10.09 5.94 1.54
CA GLY A 85 -9.27 4.90 2.16
C GLY A 85 -7.92 5.45 2.56
N TRP A 86 -7.27 4.81 3.54
CA TRP A 86 -5.98 5.27 4.04
C TRP A 86 -4.96 4.15 4.01
N VAL A 87 -3.76 4.47 3.56
CA VAL A 87 -2.65 3.52 3.62
C VAL A 87 -2.25 3.38 5.08
N VAL A 88 -2.29 2.16 5.60
CA VAL A 88 -1.99 1.93 7.01
C VAL A 88 -0.73 1.11 7.23
N THR A 89 -0.28 0.34 6.25
CA THR A 89 0.93 -0.48 6.40
C THR A 89 1.56 -0.68 5.03
N VAL A 90 2.89 -0.68 4.99
CA VAL A 90 3.65 -0.99 3.79
C VAL A 90 4.78 -1.92 4.19
N LEU A 91 4.99 -2.99 3.43
CA LEU A 91 6.14 -3.85 3.67
C LEU A 91 6.60 -4.50 2.37
N ILE A 92 7.79 -5.04 2.41
CA ILE A 92 8.37 -5.78 1.28
C ILE A 92 8.47 -7.23 1.72
N GLN A 93 8.06 -8.14 0.86
CA GLN A 93 8.11 -9.56 1.16
C GLN A 93 8.66 -10.35 -0.03
N ASP A 94 9.22 -11.52 0.27
CA ASP A 94 9.74 -12.38 -0.78
C ASP A 94 8.69 -13.33 -1.30
N ASP A 95 7.75 -13.73 -0.46
CA ASP A 95 6.77 -14.74 -0.84
C ASP A 95 5.75 -14.19 -1.81
N ASP A 96 5.42 -14.98 -2.82
CA ASP A 96 4.39 -14.61 -3.79
C ASP A 96 3.03 -14.73 -3.10
N PRO A 97 2.26 -13.63 -3.05
CA PRO A 97 0.97 -13.66 -2.35
C PRO A 97 -0.14 -14.36 -3.12
N ARG A 98 0.08 -14.64 -4.41
CA ARG A 98 -0.98 -15.20 -5.24
C ARG A 98 -1.23 -16.65 -4.89
N PRO A 99 -2.50 -17.10 -4.97
CA PRO A 99 -2.80 -18.50 -4.69
C PRO A 99 -2.05 -19.38 -5.68
N ARG A 100 -1.59 -20.53 -5.20
CA ARG A 100 -0.93 -21.47 -6.09
C ARG A 100 -1.98 -22.20 -6.91
N VAL A 101 -1.66 -22.38 -8.19
CA VAL A 101 -2.54 -23.09 -9.09
C VAL A 101 -2.01 -24.50 -9.19
N GLN A 102 -2.85 -25.47 -8.96
CA GLN A 102 -2.45 -26.87 -8.98
C GLN A 102 -2.81 -27.49 -10.31
#